data_2bc4cbd9d4ad10063698ebafaaa2b7ae
#
_entry.id   2bc4cbd9d4ad10063698ebafaaa2b7ae
#
_cell.length_a   1.000
_cell.length_b   1.000
_cell.length_c   1.000
_cell.angle_alpha   90.00
_cell.angle_beta   90.00
_cell.angle_gamma   90.00
#
_symmetry.space_group_name_H-M   'P 1'
#
loop_
_entity.id
_entity.type
_entity.pdbx_description
1 polymer ?
#
loop_
_entity_poly.entity_id
_entity_poly.type
_entity_poly.pdbx_seq_one_letter_code
_entity_poly.pdbx_strand_id
1 'polypeptide(L)'
;MSFEQYRIDDSKGLEFGLYTLGDHLKNPHIDKRISPQQRLQEIIEMAKLAEEAGIDLISVGESHQDHFTTQAHSVVLSAIAQATEKIKVSSSSTIISTSDPVRVYEDFATIDLISGGRAEIVAGRASRVGLFELLGYDLHDYEELFEEKFELLLQINKEEVVNWEGEFRQPLRDAHILPRPLNGSLPIWRAVGGTPASAMKAAYQGVPMYQAMLGGPASVFKRPIDAYRETLESLGQDPSEFPVATAGFFYAADTTQQALKEYYPHINEGMKLTNGRGFPKQAFAQGAHLKNIMNVGSPQEIIEKILYQHETFNHQRYIAQMDFGGVPFDKIMRNIELIGNDILPAVKKHTAKAKA
;
A
#
# COMPACT_ATOMS: atom_id res chain seq x y z
N MET A 1 -0.93 19.67 14.89
CA MET A 1 -1.65 18.82 13.96
C MET A 1 -0.89 17.55 13.74
N SER A 2 -1.53 16.47 14.04
CA SER A 2 -0.91 15.24 14.45
C SER A 2 -0.15 14.44 13.39
N PHE A 3 -0.40 14.66 12.08
CA PHE A 3 0.14 13.77 11.02
C PHE A 3 1.08 14.47 10.02
N GLU A 4 1.61 15.63 10.36
CA GLU A 4 2.44 16.44 9.45
C GLU A 4 3.73 15.71 9.03
N GLN A 5 4.36 14.98 9.97
CA GLN A 5 5.52 14.13 9.70
C GLN A 5 5.24 12.98 8.70
N TYR A 6 3.97 12.60 8.57
CA TYR A 6 3.51 11.60 7.59
C TYR A 6 2.86 12.24 6.36
N ARG A 7 2.97 13.56 6.24
CA ARG A 7 2.46 14.35 5.10
C ARG A 7 0.94 14.15 4.89
N ILE A 8 0.18 13.91 5.97
CA ILE A 8 -1.28 13.76 5.94
C ILE A 8 -1.94 15.00 6.52
N ASP A 9 -2.90 15.55 5.77
CA ASP A 9 -3.77 16.66 6.18
C ASP A 9 -5.20 16.15 6.34
N ASP A 10 -5.56 15.72 7.55
CA ASP A 10 -6.87 15.16 7.88
C ASP A 10 -8.02 16.21 7.82
N SER A 11 -7.69 17.49 7.73
CA SER A 11 -8.68 18.53 7.44
C SER A 11 -9.27 18.44 6.03
N LYS A 12 -8.58 17.77 5.13
CA LYS A 12 -9.03 17.49 3.75
C LYS A 12 -9.85 16.21 3.63
N GLY A 13 -10.06 15.49 4.72
CA GLY A 13 -10.74 14.21 4.77
C GLY A 13 -9.80 13.03 4.57
N LEU A 14 -10.39 11.85 4.44
CA LEU A 14 -9.66 10.59 4.24
C LEU A 14 -8.80 10.67 2.97
N GLU A 15 -7.48 10.42 3.11
CA GLU A 15 -6.62 10.27 1.92
C GLU A 15 -7.02 9.03 1.14
N PHE A 16 -7.13 9.19 -0.17
CA PHE A 16 -7.46 8.12 -1.09
C PHE A 16 -6.27 7.82 -2.00
N GLY A 17 -5.78 6.59 -1.96
CA GLY A 17 -4.66 6.13 -2.77
C GLY A 17 -5.01 4.97 -3.69
N LEU A 18 -4.13 4.73 -4.65
CA LEU A 18 -4.11 3.53 -5.46
C LEU A 18 -2.85 2.72 -5.18
N TYR A 19 -2.92 1.40 -5.32
CA TYR A 19 -1.71 0.61 -5.39
C TYR A 19 -1.79 -0.49 -6.45
N THR A 20 -0.62 -0.85 -6.95
CA THR A 20 -0.41 -1.95 -7.90
C THR A 20 0.77 -2.81 -7.48
N LEU A 21 0.67 -4.11 -7.73
CA LEU A 21 1.80 -5.04 -7.70
C LEU A 21 2.36 -5.30 -9.11
N GLY A 22 1.84 -4.57 -10.11
CA GLY A 22 2.22 -4.78 -11.50
C GLY A 22 1.67 -6.08 -12.07
N ASP A 23 0.46 -6.47 -11.67
CA ASP A 23 -0.20 -7.68 -12.14
C ASP A 23 -0.09 -7.81 -13.68
N HIS A 24 0.50 -8.90 -14.13
CA HIS A 24 0.77 -9.18 -15.52
C HIS A 24 0.27 -10.58 -15.88
N LEU A 25 -1.05 -10.71 -15.87
CA LEU A 25 -1.77 -11.94 -16.19
C LEU A 25 -2.45 -11.83 -17.55
N LYS A 26 -2.93 -12.96 -18.05
CA LYS A 26 -3.89 -12.96 -19.13
C LYS A 26 -5.22 -12.37 -18.65
N ASN A 27 -5.83 -11.52 -19.48
CA ASN A 27 -7.20 -11.10 -19.24
C ASN A 27 -8.13 -12.32 -19.40
N PRO A 28 -8.82 -12.76 -18.33
CA PRO A 28 -9.63 -13.99 -18.36
C PRO A 28 -10.83 -13.93 -19.27
N HIS A 29 -11.25 -12.75 -19.72
CA HIS A 29 -12.37 -12.59 -20.67
C HIS A 29 -11.99 -12.87 -22.12
N ILE A 30 -10.71 -12.68 -22.48
CA ILE A 30 -10.25 -12.81 -23.88
C ILE A 30 -9.01 -13.69 -24.04
N ASP A 31 -8.50 -14.27 -22.96
CA ASP A 31 -7.30 -15.12 -22.89
C ASP A 31 -6.05 -14.49 -23.55
N LYS A 32 -5.89 -13.16 -23.44
CA LYS A 32 -4.73 -12.42 -23.95
C LYS A 32 -3.95 -11.76 -22.83
N ARG A 33 -2.63 -11.75 -22.97
CA ARG A 33 -1.67 -11.06 -22.09
C ARG A 33 -0.98 -9.96 -22.90
N ILE A 34 -0.89 -8.77 -22.35
CA ILE A 34 -0.12 -7.66 -22.93
C ILE A 34 1.39 -7.90 -22.73
N SER A 35 2.26 -7.11 -23.37
CA SER A 35 3.70 -7.17 -23.12
C SER A 35 4.07 -6.56 -21.77
N PRO A 36 5.19 -6.99 -21.13
CA PRO A 36 5.68 -6.33 -19.91
C PRO A 36 5.96 -4.84 -20.12
N GLN A 37 6.47 -4.44 -21.27
CA GLN A 37 6.69 -3.04 -21.62
C GLN A 37 5.39 -2.24 -21.58
N GLN A 38 4.33 -2.75 -22.23
CA GLN A 38 3.02 -2.10 -22.20
C GLN A 38 2.49 -1.98 -20.77
N ARG A 39 2.64 -3.04 -19.96
CA ARG A 39 2.18 -3.02 -18.56
C ARG A 39 2.87 -1.94 -17.73
N LEU A 40 4.19 -1.79 -17.87
CA LEU A 40 4.93 -0.74 -17.16
C LEU A 40 4.51 0.67 -17.62
N GLN A 41 4.26 0.86 -18.92
CA GLN A 41 3.73 2.11 -19.44
C GLN A 41 2.33 2.43 -18.91
N GLU A 42 1.45 1.42 -18.83
CA GLU A 42 0.11 1.56 -18.24
C GLU A 42 0.17 1.94 -16.75
N ILE A 43 1.14 1.42 -15.98
CA ILE A 43 1.32 1.80 -14.58
C ILE A 43 1.71 3.29 -14.44
N ILE A 44 2.60 3.77 -15.28
CA ILE A 44 2.99 5.19 -15.27
C ILE A 44 1.80 6.07 -15.69
N GLU A 45 1.06 5.66 -16.71
CA GLU A 45 -0.12 6.39 -17.16
C GLU A 45 -1.24 6.36 -16.11
N MET A 46 -1.44 5.25 -15.40
CA MET A 46 -2.36 5.15 -14.26
C MET A 46 -2.04 6.20 -13.17
N ALA A 47 -0.74 6.45 -12.89
CA ALA A 47 -0.34 7.44 -11.92
C ALA A 47 -0.69 8.87 -12.36
N LYS A 48 -0.52 9.20 -13.64
CA LYS A 48 -0.88 10.50 -14.21
C LYS A 48 -2.39 10.72 -14.15
N LEU A 49 -3.18 9.73 -14.58
CA LEU A 49 -4.63 9.78 -14.51
C LEU A 49 -5.15 9.89 -13.07
N ALA A 50 -4.50 9.21 -12.12
CA ALA A 50 -4.83 9.32 -10.71
C ALA A 50 -4.58 10.74 -10.18
N GLU A 51 -3.46 11.37 -10.57
CA GLU A 51 -3.18 12.77 -10.22
C GLU A 51 -4.23 13.73 -10.81
N GLU A 52 -4.57 13.56 -12.08
CA GLU A 52 -5.61 14.37 -12.75
C GLU A 52 -6.99 14.22 -12.09
N ALA A 53 -7.31 13.02 -11.59
CA ALA A 53 -8.54 12.73 -10.86
C ALA A 53 -8.52 13.25 -9.40
N GLY A 54 -7.42 13.82 -8.93
CA GLY A 54 -7.26 14.35 -7.58
C GLY A 54 -7.03 13.29 -6.50
N ILE A 55 -6.60 12.09 -6.88
CA ILE A 55 -6.20 11.02 -5.96
C ILE A 55 -4.90 11.42 -5.27
N ASP A 56 -4.79 11.15 -3.97
CA ASP A 56 -3.72 11.70 -3.13
C ASP A 56 -2.40 10.92 -3.24
N LEU A 57 -2.46 9.63 -3.61
CA LEU A 57 -1.32 8.72 -3.51
C LEU A 57 -1.37 7.65 -4.60
N ILE A 58 -0.21 7.32 -5.17
CA ILE A 58 0.03 6.10 -5.95
C ILE A 58 1.11 5.26 -5.28
N SER A 59 0.87 3.96 -5.16
CA SER A 59 1.83 3.03 -4.57
C SER A 59 2.16 1.89 -5.53
N VAL A 60 3.44 1.50 -5.54
CA VAL A 60 3.90 0.33 -6.28
C VAL A 60 4.57 -0.64 -5.33
N GLY A 61 4.09 -1.88 -5.31
CA GLY A 61 4.66 -2.93 -4.46
C GLY A 61 5.71 -3.77 -5.19
N GLU A 62 6.59 -4.37 -4.42
CA GLU A 62 7.61 -5.31 -4.87
C GLU A 62 7.04 -6.73 -4.94
N SER A 63 7.19 -7.41 -6.07
CA SER A 63 6.77 -8.79 -6.27
C SER A 63 7.66 -9.49 -7.28
N HIS A 64 8.18 -10.68 -6.94
CA HIS A 64 9.18 -11.39 -7.72
C HIS A 64 8.67 -12.61 -8.50
N GLN A 65 7.35 -12.86 -8.49
CA GLN A 65 6.76 -13.94 -9.27
C GLN A 65 6.64 -13.55 -10.75
N ASP A 66 6.56 -14.54 -11.63
CA ASP A 66 6.52 -14.40 -13.09
C ASP A 66 5.28 -13.72 -13.67
N HIS A 67 4.26 -13.54 -12.83
CA HIS A 67 3.01 -12.85 -13.18
C HIS A 67 2.92 -11.41 -12.66
N PHE A 68 4.08 -10.79 -12.35
CA PHE A 68 4.20 -9.38 -12.01
C PHE A 68 5.29 -8.69 -12.85
N THR A 69 5.31 -7.36 -12.85
CA THR A 69 6.28 -6.53 -13.58
C THR A 69 7.01 -5.52 -12.70
N THR A 70 6.78 -5.54 -11.39
CA THR A 70 7.32 -4.54 -10.44
C THR A 70 8.39 -5.11 -9.50
N GLN A 71 9.22 -6.03 -9.99
CA GLN A 71 10.37 -6.55 -9.24
C GLN A 71 11.31 -5.42 -8.80
N ALA A 72 11.58 -4.49 -9.71
CA ALA A 72 12.35 -3.27 -9.43
C ALA A 72 11.41 -2.08 -9.21
N HIS A 73 10.57 -2.16 -8.17
CA HIS A 73 9.52 -1.18 -7.89
C HIS A 73 10.06 0.24 -7.68
N SER A 74 11.24 0.43 -7.10
CA SER A 74 11.87 1.75 -6.93
C SER A 74 12.18 2.43 -8.26
N VAL A 75 12.55 1.67 -9.30
CA VAL A 75 12.76 2.18 -10.65
C VAL A 75 11.44 2.66 -11.26
N VAL A 76 10.36 1.90 -11.08
CA VAL A 76 9.01 2.29 -11.55
C VAL A 76 8.53 3.54 -10.80
N LEU A 77 8.72 3.60 -9.48
CA LEU A 77 8.37 4.76 -8.66
C LEU A 77 9.16 6.02 -9.07
N SER A 78 10.44 5.87 -9.46
CA SER A 78 11.24 7.00 -10.00
C SER A 78 10.66 7.54 -11.30
N ALA A 79 10.20 6.66 -12.20
CA ALA A 79 9.55 7.07 -13.44
C ALA A 79 8.20 7.78 -13.17
N ILE A 80 7.41 7.29 -12.21
CA ILE A 80 6.17 7.94 -11.77
C ILE A 80 6.47 9.31 -11.14
N ALA A 81 7.48 9.39 -10.27
CA ALA A 81 7.88 10.63 -9.62
C ALA A 81 8.22 11.74 -10.63
N GLN A 82 8.90 11.37 -11.73
CA GLN A 82 9.24 12.30 -12.82
C GLN A 82 8.04 12.64 -13.71
N ALA A 83 7.06 11.72 -13.84
CA ALA A 83 5.90 11.89 -14.73
C ALA A 83 4.73 12.64 -14.07
N THR A 84 4.81 12.93 -12.77
CA THR A 84 3.75 13.54 -11.95
C THR A 84 4.29 14.72 -11.13
N GLU A 85 3.41 15.62 -10.67
CA GLU A 85 3.80 16.84 -9.96
C GLU A 85 3.32 16.91 -8.51
N LYS A 86 2.19 16.28 -8.17
CA LYS A 86 1.48 16.48 -6.89
C LYS A 86 1.20 15.20 -6.12
N ILE A 87 0.88 14.11 -6.83
CA ILE A 87 0.51 12.84 -6.22
C ILE A 87 1.68 12.27 -5.41
N LYS A 88 1.42 11.78 -4.20
CA LYS A 88 2.43 11.10 -3.39
C LYS A 88 2.85 9.79 -4.03
N VAL A 89 4.12 9.46 -3.89
CA VAL A 89 4.73 8.27 -4.48
C VAL A 89 5.20 7.35 -3.35
N SER A 90 4.61 6.18 -3.23
CA SER A 90 4.86 5.26 -2.10
C SER A 90 5.16 3.85 -2.57
N SER A 91 5.85 3.08 -1.76
CA SER A 91 5.83 1.62 -1.95
C SER A 91 4.58 0.99 -1.31
N SER A 92 4.22 -0.23 -1.76
CA SER A 92 3.15 -1.01 -1.12
C SER A 92 3.27 -2.51 -1.41
N SER A 93 4.28 -3.12 -0.82
CA SER A 93 5.36 -2.67 0.05
C SER A 93 6.73 -2.91 -0.58
N THR A 94 7.77 -2.28 -0.03
CA THR A 94 9.16 -2.70 -0.21
C THR A 94 9.43 -3.90 0.68
N ILE A 95 9.97 -4.99 0.12
CA ILE A 95 10.30 -6.21 0.89
C ILE A 95 11.67 -6.01 1.53
N ILE A 96 11.69 -5.42 2.74
CA ILE A 96 12.94 -5.09 3.42
C ILE A 96 13.72 -6.33 3.87
N SER A 97 13.04 -7.46 4.12
CA SER A 97 13.69 -8.72 4.55
C SER A 97 14.81 -9.15 3.61
N THR A 98 14.62 -9.01 2.31
CA THR A 98 15.58 -9.45 1.27
C THR A 98 16.32 -8.31 0.59
N SER A 99 16.12 -7.07 1.07
CA SER A 99 16.81 -5.87 0.56
C SER A 99 17.83 -5.36 1.56
N ASP A 100 18.84 -4.59 1.10
CA ASP A 100 19.73 -3.86 2.00
C ASP A 100 19.08 -2.53 2.42
N PRO A 101 18.94 -2.25 3.73
CA PRO A 101 18.29 -1.01 4.21
C PRO A 101 18.98 0.27 3.73
N VAL A 102 20.31 0.24 3.52
CA VAL A 102 21.06 1.38 2.98
C VAL A 102 20.59 1.66 1.55
N ARG A 103 20.52 0.61 0.70
CA ARG A 103 20.06 0.79 -0.69
C ARG A 103 18.61 1.23 -0.78
N VAL A 104 17.74 0.66 0.05
CA VAL A 104 16.33 1.09 0.11
C VAL A 104 16.24 2.56 0.49
N TYR A 105 16.99 3.00 1.49
CA TYR A 105 16.98 4.40 1.90
C TYR A 105 17.51 5.33 0.78
N GLU A 106 18.66 4.98 0.16
CA GLU A 106 19.25 5.73 -0.96
C GLU A 106 18.27 5.87 -2.13
N ASP A 107 17.59 4.77 -2.51
CA ASP A 107 16.60 4.77 -3.58
C ASP A 107 15.44 5.73 -3.25
N PHE A 108 14.83 5.60 -2.08
CA PHE A 108 13.67 6.42 -1.71
C PHE A 108 14.02 7.87 -1.38
N ALA A 109 15.19 8.15 -0.83
CA ALA A 109 15.67 9.51 -0.67
C ALA A 109 15.91 10.18 -2.04
N THR A 110 16.43 9.42 -3.03
CA THR A 110 16.58 9.89 -4.41
C THR A 110 15.22 10.14 -5.05
N ILE A 111 14.24 9.23 -4.90
CA ILE A 111 12.87 9.42 -5.39
C ILE A 111 12.24 10.66 -4.73
N ASP A 112 12.48 10.89 -3.44
CA ASP A 112 11.97 12.06 -2.72
C ASP A 112 12.50 13.37 -3.33
N LEU A 113 13.79 13.43 -3.60
CA LEU A 113 14.41 14.59 -4.25
C LEU A 113 13.89 14.80 -5.69
N ILE A 114 13.76 13.72 -6.49
CA ILE A 114 13.20 13.80 -7.86
C ILE A 114 11.75 14.30 -7.82
N SER A 115 10.96 13.81 -6.87
CA SER A 115 9.55 14.15 -6.75
C SER A 115 9.27 15.48 -6.04
N GLY A 116 10.28 16.16 -5.49
CA GLY A 116 10.09 17.39 -4.71
C GLY A 116 9.43 17.11 -3.34
N GLY A 117 9.80 16.03 -2.67
CA GLY A 117 9.38 15.73 -1.31
C GLY A 117 8.09 14.90 -1.21
N ARG A 118 7.78 14.05 -2.21
CA ARG A 118 6.52 13.26 -2.25
C ARG A 118 6.69 11.77 -1.97
N ALA A 119 7.93 11.28 -1.73
CA ALA A 119 8.19 9.86 -1.54
C ALA A 119 7.87 9.38 -0.12
N GLU A 120 7.35 8.15 -0.01
CA GLU A 120 7.09 7.45 1.25
C GLU A 120 7.49 5.98 1.12
N ILE A 121 7.83 5.33 2.24
CA ILE A 121 8.14 3.90 2.29
C ILE A 121 7.07 3.17 3.09
N VAL A 122 6.50 2.11 2.52
CA VAL A 122 5.83 1.07 3.29
C VAL A 122 6.73 -0.16 3.31
N ALA A 123 7.34 -0.43 4.45
CA ALA A 123 8.20 -1.60 4.63
C ALA A 123 7.36 -2.83 4.98
N GLY A 124 7.55 -3.90 4.25
CA GLY A 124 6.82 -5.14 4.42
C GLY A 124 7.69 -6.37 4.34
N ARG A 125 7.07 -7.48 4.72
CA ARG A 125 7.60 -8.83 4.54
C ARG A 125 7.04 -9.41 3.26
N ALA A 126 7.71 -10.40 2.69
CA ALA A 126 7.17 -11.12 1.55
C ALA A 126 5.90 -11.88 1.91
N SER A 127 4.80 -11.60 1.23
CA SER A 127 3.59 -12.44 1.28
C SER A 127 3.72 -13.72 0.45
N ARG A 128 4.71 -13.75 -0.45
CA ARG A 128 5.04 -14.86 -1.35
C ARG A 128 6.52 -15.17 -1.20
N VAL A 129 6.80 -16.29 -0.55
CA VAL A 129 8.14 -16.60 0.00
C VAL A 129 9.18 -17.07 -1.02
N GLY A 130 8.81 -17.41 -2.26
CA GLY A 130 9.76 -17.89 -3.28
C GLY A 130 10.90 -16.93 -3.63
N LEU A 131 10.77 -15.63 -3.29
CA LEU A 131 11.86 -14.68 -3.49
C LEU A 131 13.06 -14.92 -2.55
N PHE A 132 12.88 -15.57 -1.40
CA PHE A 132 13.98 -15.87 -0.49
C PHE A 132 15.04 -16.74 -1.18
N GLU A 133 14.62 -17.84 -1.81
CA GLU A 133 15.51 -18.68 -2.60
C GLU A 133 16.13 -17.92 -3.78
N LEU A 134 15.31 -17.14 -4.52
CA LEU A 134 15.76 -16.35 -5.66
C LEU A 134 16.88 -15.36 -5.30
N LEU A 135 16.77 -14.72 -4.12
CA LEU A 135 17.70 -13.68 -3.67
C LEU A 135 18.77 -14.22 -2.69
N GLY A 136 18.79 -15.53 -2.44
CA GLY A 136 19.83 -16.19 -1.64
C GLY A 136 19.67 -16.03 -0.12
N TYR A 137 18.46 -15.88 0.38
CA TYR A 137 18.13 -15.80 1.80
C TYR A 137 17.47 -17.09 2.29
N ASP A 138 17.71 -17.46 3.55
CA ASP A 138 17.02 -18.57 4.19
C ASP A 138 15.63 -18.13 4.68
N LEU A 139 14.61 -18.92 4.38
CA LEU A 139 13.23 -18.66 4.83
C LEU A 139 13.07 -18.85 6.34
N HIS A 140 13.98 -19.60 6.99
CA HIS A 140 13.98 -19.72 8.46
C HIS A 140 14.15 -18.38 9.16
N ASP A 141 14.92 -17.47 8.55
CA ASP A 141 15.22 -16.13 9.10
C ASP A 141 14.18 -15.08 8.72
N TYR A 142 12.98 -15.51 8.29
CA TYR A 142 11.94 -14.66 7.72
C TYR A 142 11.54 -13.47 8.63
N GLU A 143 11.33 -13.72 9.94
CA GLU A 143 10.93 -12.69 10.89
C GLU A 143 12.14 -11.84 11.32
N GLU A 144 13.25 -12.49 11.62
CA GLU A 144 14.47 -11.86 12.13
C GLU A 144 15.10 -10.93 11.08
N LEU A 145 15.17 -11.37 9.83
CA LEU A 145 15.62 -10.52 8.70
C LEU A 145 14.77 -9.24 8.58
N PHE A 146 13.45 -9.36 8.74
CA PHE A 146 12.60 -8.19 8.65
C PHE A 146 12.84 -7.24 9.84
N GLU A 147 12.82 -7.74 11.06
CA GLU A 147 12.92 -6.90 12.24
C GLU A 147 14.28 -6.18 12.28
N GLU A 148 15.40 -6.88 12.07
CA GLU A 148 16.73 -6.27 12.04
C GLU A 148 16.86 -5.20 10.96
N LYS A 149 16.47 -5.53 9.74
CA LYS A 149 16.63 -4.60 8.62
C LYS A 149 15.68 -3.40 8.68
N PHE A 150 14.50 -3.61 9.24
CA PHE A 150 13.55 -2.51 9.46
C PHE A 150 14.05 -1.56 10.54
N GLU A 151 14.61 -2.07 11.63
CA GLU A 151 15.22 -1.25 12.68
C GLU A 151 16.39 -0.41 12.12
N LEU A 152 17.27 -1.02 11.33
CA LEU A 152 18.33 -0.27 10.65
C LEU A 152 17.78 0.81 9.71
N LEU A 153 16.73 0.51 8.95
CA LEU A 153 16.11 1.51 8.07
C LEU A 153 15.56 2.72 8.86
N LEU A 154 14.94 2.48 10.01
CA LEU A 154 14.45 3.54 10.89
C LEU A 154 15.59 4.35 11.48
N GLN A 155 16.70 3.71 11.88
CA GLN A 155 17.89 4.41 12.37
C GLN A 155 18.51 5.29 11.29
N ILE A 156 18.71 4.77 10.06
CA ILE A 156 19.21 5.54 8.91
C ILE A 156 18.34 6.77 8.63
N ASN A 157 17.03 6.61 8.71
CA ASN A 157 16.10 7.72 8.47
C ASN A 157 16.22 8.82 9.52
N LYS A 158 16.57 8.48 10.77
CA LYS A 158 16.67 9.40 11.91
C LYS A 158 18.04 10.05 12.05
N GLU A 159 19.12 9.30 11.78
CA GLU A 159 20.49 9.69 12.06
C GLU A 159 21.26 10.04 10.78
N GLU A 160 22.13 11.07 10.85
CA GLU A 160 23.00 11.44 9.72
C GLU A 160 24.25 10.58 9.66
N VAL A 161 24.74 10.13 10.82
CA VAL A 161 25.89 9.25 10.96
C VAL A 161 25.46 7.97 11.67
N VAL A 162 25.57 6.86 11.00
CA VAL A 162 25.02 5.57 11.45
C VAL A 162 26.14 4.64 11.88
N ASN A 163 26.03 4.12 13.10
CA ASN A 163 26.79 2.99 13.58
C ASN A 163 25.82 1.82 13.79
N TRP A 164 26.11 0.69 13.19
CA TRP A 164 25.25 -0.49 13.22
C TRP A 164 26.04 -1.76 13.45
N GLU A 165 25.47 -2.67 14.20
CA GLU A 165 25.95 -4.03 14.36
C GLU A 165 24.74 -4.97 14.42
N GLY A 166 24.65 -5.91 13.50
CA GLY A 166 23.53 -6.84 13.36
C GLY A 166 24.02 -8.24 13.01
N GLU A 167 23.09 -9.18 12.98
CA GLU A 167 23.34 -10.58 12.66
C GLU A 167 23.36 -10.82 11.15
N PHE A 168 22.41 -10.21 10.44
CA PHE A 168 22.21 -10.45 8.99
C PHE A 168 22.87 -9.41 8.11
N ARG A 169 23.04 -8.20 8.61
CA ARG A 169 23.65 -7.12 7.85
C ARG A 169 24.99 -6.73 8.45
N GLN A 170 26.03 -6.67 7.59
CA GLN A 170 27.38 -6.29 7.98
C GLN A 170 27.39 -4.92 8.71
N PRO A 171 28.32 -4.75 9.68
CA PRO A 171 28.41 -3.53 10.48
C PRO A 171 28.58 -2.26 9.65
N LEU A 172 28.05 -1.15 10.15
CA LEU A 172 28.35 0.21 9.70
C LEU A 172 29.21 0.90 10.77
N ARG A 173 30.19 1.70 10.35
CA ARG A 173 31.06 2.48 11.21
C ARG A 173 31.14 3.89 10.71
N ASP A 174 30.61 4.85 11.47
CA ASP A 174 30.54 6.27 11.13
C ASP A 174 30.05 6.51 9.69
N ALA A 175 29.03 5.76 9.29
CA ALA A 175 28.54 5.74 7.92
C ALA A 175 27.61 6.93 7.65
N HIS A 176 27.94 7.72 6.65
CA HIS A 176 27.08 8.75 6.08
C HIS A 176 26.28 8.17 4.92
N ILE A 177 24.95 8.04 5.07
CA ILE A 177 24.10 7.50 4.04
C ILE A 177 23.39 8.64 3.30
N LEU A 178 23.69 8.78 2.02
CA LEU A 178 23.31 9.89 1.17
C LEU A 178 22.65 9.39 -0.15
N PRO A 179 21.79 10.23 -0.79
CA PRO A 179 21.42 11.57 -0.35
C PRO A 179 20.47 11.56 0.84
N ARG A 180 20.28 12.71 1.51
CA ARG A 180 19.18 12.87 2.47
C ARG A 180 17.93 13.33 1.71
N PRO A 181 16.71 12.92 2.13
CA PRO A 181 15.46 13.38 1.54
C PRO A 181 15.26 14.90 1.74
N LEU A 182 14.39 15.51 0.96
CA LEU A 182 14.20 16.97 0.90
C LEU A 182 13.91 17.59 2.28
N ASN A 183 13.12 16.92 3.10
CA ASN A 183 12.72 17.39 4.43
C ASN A 183 13.46 16.68 5.57
N GLY A 184 14.64 16.12 5.29
CA GLY A 184 15.51 15.46 6.26
C GLY A 184 15.14 14.02 6.61
N SER A 185 13.85 13.63 6.53
CA SER A 185 13.36 12.28 6.79
C SER A 185 12.22 11.88 5.87
N LEU A 186 12.05 10.57 5.68
CA LEU A 186 10.96 9.97 4.91
C LEU A 186 9.84 9.50 5.85
N PRO A 187 8.57 9.62 5.47
CA PRO A 187 7.51 8.84 6.10
C PRO A 187 7.74 7.34 5.87
N ILE A 188 7.88 6.57 6.96
CA ILE A 188 8.07 5.12 6.91
C ILE A 188 6.92 4.45 7.65
N TRP A 189 6.25 3.53 6.97
CA TRP A 189 5.12 2.76 7.46
C TRP A 189 5.50 1.29 7.61
N ARG A 190 4.93 0.62 8.60
CA ARG A 190 5.05 -0.83 8.73
C ARG A 190 3.81 -1.53 8.16
N ALA A 191 4.01 -2.42 7.20
CA ALA A 191 2.95 -3.28 6.70
C ALA A 191 2.55 -4.35 7.72
N VAL A 192 1.24 -4.48 7.96
CA VAL A 192 0.64 -5.39 8.94
C VAL A 192 -0.29 -6.35 8.21
N GLY A 193 -0.10 -7.65 8.44
CA GLY A 193 -0.85 -8.72 7.79
C GLY A 193 -2.16 -9.13 8.46
N GLY A 194 -2.73 -8.31 9.35
CA GLY A 194 -4.04 -8.57 9.97
C GLY A 194 -4.01 -9.32 11.31
N THR A 195 -2.86 -9.59 11.91
CA THR A 195 -2.76 -10.13 13.28
C THR A 195 -2.50 -9.02 14.30
N PRO A 196 -3.13 -9.08 15.50
CA PRO A 196 -2.83 -8.13 16.58
C PRO A 196 -1.34 -8.06 16.93
N ALA A 197 -0.65 -9.19 17.00
CA ALA A 197 0.78 -9.25 17.29
C ALA A 197 1.64 -8.43 16.30
N SER A 198 1.32 -8.49 14.99
CA SER A 198 2.04 -7.70 13.99
C SER A 198 1.76 -6.19 14.13
N ALA A 199 0.54 -5.83 14.51
CA ALA A 199 0.14 -4.44 14.77
C ALA A 199 0.83 -3.87 16.02
N MET A 200 0.91 -4.64 17.09
CA MET A 200 1.62 -4.25 18.32
C MET A 200 3.10 -3.98 18.05
N LYS A 201 3.76 -4.76 17.18
CA LYS A 201 5.15 -4.49 16.77
C LYS A 201 5.32 -3.11 16.12
N ALA A 202 4.36 -2.65 15.29
CA ALA A 202 4.39 -1.29 14.74
C ALA A 202 4.33 -0.22 15.84
N ALA A 203 3.49 -0.42 16.86
CA ALA A 203 3.40 0.47 18.00
C ALA A 203 4.70 0.50 18.83
N TYR A 204 5.30 -0.64 19.13
CA TYR A 204 6.60 -0.69 19.83
C TYR A 204 7.71 0.03 19.08
N GLN A 205 7.66 0.05 17.75
CA GLN A 205 8.64 0.75 16.92
C GLN A 205 8.31 2.23 16.71
N GLY A 206 7.16 2.71 17.21
CA GLY A 206 6.74 4.10 17.08
C GLY A 206 6.50 4.53 15.63
N VAL A 207 5.97 3.62 14.80
CA VAL A 207 5.72 3.87 13.37
C VAL A 207 4.25 3.68 13.00
N PRO A 208 3.74 4.37 11.98
CA PRO A 208 2.38 4.20 11.50
C PRO A 208 2.16 2.82 10.89
N MET A 209 0.95 2.30 11.05
CA MET A 209 0.59 0.99 10.55
C MET A 209 -0.15 1.06 9.21
N TYR A 210 0.23 0.16 8.29
CA TYR A 210 -0.40 -0.04 7.00
C TYR A 210 -0.99 -1.44 6.93
N GLN A 211 -2.33 -1.55 6.99
CA GLN A 211 -3.01 -2.85 7.07
C GLN A 211 -3.56 -3.30 5.73
N ALA A 212 -3.09 -4.45 5.24
CA ALA A 212 -3.67 -5.12 4.08
C ALA A 212 -4.97 -5.87 4.47
N MET A 213 -6.02 -5.69 3.67
CA MET A 213 -7.34 -6.28 3.86
C MET A 213 -7.81 -6.96 2.57
N LEU A 214 -7.87 -8.28 2.54
CA LEU A 214 -8.17 -9.03 1.32
C LEU A 214 -9.66 -9.44 1.18
N GLY A 215 -10.41 -9.45 2.26
CA GLY A 215 -11.82 -9.84 2.25
C GLY A 215 -12.32 -10.26 3.63
N GLY A 216 -13.62 -10.16 3.85
CA GLY A 216 -14.25 -10.50 5.10
C GLY A 216 -14.86 -9.30 5.84
N PRO A 217 -15.44 -9.52 7.03
CA PRO A 217 -16.10 -8.45 7.77
C PRO A 217 -15.10 -7.47 8.39
N ALA A 218 -15.44 -6.19 8.39
CA ALA A 218 -14.62 -5.12 8.95
C ALA A 218 -14.24 -5.36 10.43
N SER A 219 -15.12 -5.99 11.21
CA SER A 219 -14.86 -6.30 12.63
C SER A 219 -13.62 -7.18 12.87
N VAL A 220 -13.23 -7.99 11.89
CA VAL A 220 -12.00 -8.80 11.98
C VAL A 220 -10.77 -7.92 11.87
N PHE A 221 -10.80 -6.93 10.96
CA PHE A 221 -9.68 -6.02 10.71
C PHE A 221 -9.58 -4.88 11.73
N LYS A 222 -10.65 -4.63 12.50
CA LYS A 222 -10.62 -3.68 13.61
C LYS A 222 -9.71 -4.14 14.74
N ARG A 223 -9.65 -5.43 15.03
CA ARG A 223 -8.87 -5.98 16.16
C ARG A 223 -7.38 -5.63 16.12
N PRO A 224 -6.66 -5.80 15.00
CA PRO A 224 -5.28 -5.33 14.93
C PRO A 224 -5.13 -3.82 15.12
N ILE A 225 -6.06 -3.02 14.60
CA ILE A 225 -6.04 -1.57 14.77
C ILE A 225 -6.25 -1.16 16.23
N ASP A 226 -7.19 -1.81 16.92
CA ASP A 226 -7.41 -1.59 18.34
C ASP A 226 -6.15 -1.97 19.16
N ALA A 227 -5.59 -3.16 18.90
CA ALA A 227 -4.36 -3.61 19.57
C ALA A 227 -3.16 -2.66 19.33
N TYR A 228 -3.05 -2.09 18.14
CA TYR A 228 -2.05 -1.07 17.82
C TYR A 228 -2.21 0.17 18.70
N ARG A 229 -3.42 0.73 18.78
CA ARG A 229 -3.71 1.93 19.56
C ARG A 229 -3.56 1.70 21.06
N GLU A 230 -4.09 0.61 21.58
CA GLU A 230 -3.95 0.21 22.99
C GLU A 230 -2.47 0.05 23.37
N THR A 231 -1.65 -0.48 22.47
CA THR A 231 -0.20 -0.60 22.70
C THR A 231 0.47 0.77 22.74
N LEU A 232 0.16 1.69 21.81
CA LEU A 232 0.66 3.06 21.85
C LEU A 232 0.31 3.76 23.18
N GLU A 233 -0.95 3.67 23.62
CA GLU A 233 -1.39 4.22 24.91
C GLU A 233 -0.60 3.62 26.08
N SER A 234 -0.36 2.31 26.07
CA SER A 234 0.41 1.63 27.12
C SER A 234 1.86 2.07 27.19
N LEU A 235 2.41 2.56 26.06
CA LEU A 235 3.75 3.15 25.95
C LEU A 235 3.78 4.64 26.29
N GLY A 236 2.64 5.24 26.66
CA GLY A 236 2.51 6.65 26.95
C GLY A 236 2.54 7.55 25.71
N GLN A 237 2.28 6.98 24.54
CA GLN A 237 2.17 7.70 23.26
C GLN A 237 0.70 8.02 22.97
N ASP A 238 0.43 9.16 22.34
CA ASP A 238 -0.91 9.52 21.90
C ASP A 238 -1.24 8.83 20.57
N PRO A 239 -2.22 7.88 20.52
CA PRO A 239 -2.57 7.20 19.27
C PRO A 239 -3.05 8.15 18.17
N SER A 240 -3.50 9.37 18.53
CA SER A 240 -3.93 10.36 17.54
C SER A 240 -2.79 10.98 16.73
N GLU A 241 -1.55 10.76 17.13
CA GLU A 241 -0.35 11.19 16.40
C GLU A 241 0.13 10.15 15.36
N PHE A 242 -0.42 8.93 15.41
CA PHE A 242 -0.01 7.81 14.56
C PHE A 242 -1.13 7.43 13.59
N PRO A 243 -1.00 7.75 12.30
CA PRO A 243 -2.02 7.44 11.33
C PRO A 243 -2.08 5.94 11.03
N VAL A 244 -3.28 5.48 10.67
CA VAL A 244 -3.53 4.13 10.17
C VAL A 244 -3.90 4.22 8.71
N ALA A 245 -3.28 3.38 7.88
CA ALA A 245 -3.66 3.16 6.49
C ALA A 245 -4.28 1.78 6.32
N THR A 246 -5.27 1.68 5.44
CA THR A 246 -5.88 0.40 5.04
C THR A 246 -5.81 0.24 3.53
N ALA A 247 -5.57 -0.98 3.05
CA ALA A 247 -5.48 -1.29 1.63
C ALA A 247 -6.24 -2.56 1.29
N GLY A 248 -6.99 -2.55 0.20
CA GLY A 248 -7.78 -3.72 -0.18
C GLY A 248 -8.28 -3.69 -1.61
N PHE A 249 -8.95 -4.79 -2.01
CA PHE A 249 -9.52 -4.93 -3.34
C PHE A 249 -10.60 -3.89 -3.60
N PHE A 250 -10.54 -3.34 -4.80
CA PHE A 250 -11.44 -2.30 -5.28
C PHE A 250 -11.83 -2.54 -6.73
N TYR A 251 -13.11 -2.40 -7.05
CA TYR A 251 -13.57 -2.34 -8.43
C TYR A 251 -14.91 -1.62 -8.51
N ALA A 252 -14.97 -0.52 -9.24
CA ALA A 252 -16.18 0.25 -9.49
C ALA A 252 -16.73 0.02 -10.90
N ALA A 253 -18.04 -0.07 -11.02
CA ALA A 253 -18.77 -0.01 -12.28
C ALA A 253 -20.10 0.73 -12.08
N ASP A 254 -20.82 1.01 -13.16
CA ASP A 254 -22.08 1.77 -13.11
C ASP A 254 -23.14 1.10 -12.20
N THR A 255 -23.10 -0.22 -12.08
CA THR A 255 -23.93 -1.00 -11.15
C THR A 255 -23.12 -2.05 -10.41
N THR A 256 -23.54 -2.42 -9.21
CA THR A 256 -22.90 -3.47 -8.42
C THR A 256 -22.92 -4.82 -9.10
N GLN A 257 -24.00 -5.17 -9.78
CA GLN A 257 -24.08 -6.42 -10.56
C GLN A 257 -23.03 -6.45 -11.68
N GLN A 258 -22.84 -5.34 -12.36
CA GLN A 258 -21.81 -5.20 -13.38
C GLN A 258 -20.42 -5.35 -12.78
N ALA A 259 -20.13 -4.63 -11.69
CA ALA A 259 -18.84 -4.71 -10.99
C ALA A 259 -18.49 -6.13 -10.56
N LEU A 260 -19.43 -6.84 -9.93
CA LEU A 260 -19.25 -8.24 -9.53
C LEU A 260 -19.00 -9.16 -10.71
N LYS A 261 -19.74 -8.99 -11.80
CA LYS A 261 -19.62 -9.82 -13.01
C LYS A 261 -18.27 -9.58 -13.72
N GLU A 262 -17.85 -8.33 -13.84
CA GLU A 262 -16.61 -7.96 -14.53
C GLU A 262 -15.39 -8.38 -13.72
N TYR A 263 -15.38 -8.13 -12.41
CA TYR A 263 -14.19 -8.30 -11.57
C TYR A 263 -13.96 -9.75 -11.08
N TYR A 264 -15.03 -10.55 -10.89
CA TYR A 264 -14.88 -11.90 -10.36
C TYR A 264 -13.88 -12.79 -11.13
N PRO A 265 -13.87 -12.84 -12.48
CA PRO A 265 -12.91 -13.64 -13.22
C PRO A 265 -11.45 -13.23 -12.92
N HIS A 266 -11.19 -11.93 -12.80
CA HIS A 266 -9.85 -11.39 -12.51
C HIS A 266 -9.38 -11.79 -11.11
N ILE A 267 -10.17 -11.49 -10.08
CA ILE A 267 -9.79 -11.83 -8.70
C ILE A 267 -9.62 -13.34 -8.51
N ASN A 268 -10.47 -14.15 -9.16
CA ASN A 268 -10.38 -15.60 -9.09
C ASN A 268 -9.07 -16.13 -9.70
N GLU A 269 -8.67 -15.64 -10.88
CA GLU A 269 -7.42 -16.05 -11.53
C GLU A 269 -6.20 -15.56 -10.74
N GLY A 270 -6.18 -14.33 -10.27
CA GLY A 270 -5.11 -13.81 -9.41
C GLY A 270 -4.96 -14.63 -8.12
N MET A 271 -6.09 -14.98 -7.49
CA MET A 271 -6.05 -15.80 -6.27
C MET A 271 -5.65 -17.25 -6.52
N LYS A 272 -5.94 -17.84 -7.68
CA LYS A 272 -5.40 -19.17 -8.04
C LYS A 272 -3.88 -19.19 -8.03
N LEU A 273 -3.24 -18.13 -8.53
CA LEU A 273 -1.78 -18.02 -8.50
C LEU A 273 -1.23 -17.79 -7.09
N THR A 274 -2.03 -17.17 -6.21
CA THR A 274 -1.63 -16.90 -4.84
C THR A 274 -1.83 -18.09 -3.90
N ASN A 275 -2.96 -18.81 -4.00
CA ASN A 275 -3.38 -19.84 -3.05
C ASN A 275 -3.72 -21.21 -3.67
N GLY A 276 -3.58 -21.36 -5.00
CA GLY A 276 -3.88 -22.60 -5.73
C GLY A 276 -5.37 -22.93 -5.90
N ARG A 277 -6.29 -22.16 -5.31
CA ARG A 277 -7.74 -22.49 -5.24
C ARG A 277 -8.64 -21.44 -5.88
N GLY A 278 -8.17 -20.19 -6.00
CA GLY A 278 -8.95 -19.06 -6.43
C GLY A 278 -9.78 -18.42 -5.30
N PHE A 279 -10.76 -17.61 -5.68
CA PHE A 279 -11.64 -16.91 -4.74
C PHE A 279 -13.04 -17.54 -4.76
N PRO A 280 -13.57 -18.06 -3.64
CA PRO A 280 -14.89 -18.69 -3.60
C PRO A 280 -15.99 -17.72 -4.01
N LYS A 281 -16.85 -18.11 -4.96
CA LYS A 281 -17.95 -17.25 -5.47
C LYS A 281 -18.84 -16.68 -4.39
N GLN A 282 -19.19 -17.50 -3.40
CA GLN A 282 -20.04 -17.08 -2.30
C GLN A 282 -19.37 -16.02 -1.43
N ALA A 283 -18.08 -16.20 -1.12
CA ALA A 283 -17.31 -15.22 -0.36
C ALA A 283 -17.15 -13.91 -1.13
N PHE A 284 -16.96 -13.98 -2.47
CA PHE A 284 -16.89 -12.81 -3.32
C PHE A 284 -18.24 -12.06 -3.38
N ALA A 285 -19.35 -12.78 -3.53
CA ALA A 285 -20.68 -12.17 -3.49
C ALA A 285 -20.99 -11.50 -2.14
N GLN A 286 -20.52 -12.07 -1.02
CA GLN A 286 -20.60 -11.42 0.30
C GLN A 286 -19.77 -10.14 0.37
N GLY A 287 -18.79 -9.95 -0.51
CA GLY A 287 -18.03 -8.71 -0.66
C GLY A 287 -18.89 -7.48 -0.95
N ALA A 288 -20.08 -7.64 -1.54
CA ALA A 288 -21.03 -6.55 -1.78
C ALA A 288 -21.68 -6.00 -0.49
N HIS A 289 -21.69 -6.75 0.62
CA HIS A 289 -22.30 -6.28 1.85
C HIS A 289 -21.56 -5.10 2.47
N LEU A 290 -22.31 -4.13 3.01
CA LEU A 290 -21.79 -2.91 3.64
C LEU A 290 -20.67 -3.18 4.66
N LYS A 291 -20.83 -4.20 5.49
CA LYS A 291 -19.87 -4.55 6.56
C LYS A 291 -18.64 -5.35 6.07
N ASN A 292 -18.55 -5.66 4.79
CA ASN A 292 -17.39 -6.33 4.20
C ASN A 292 -16.38 -5.28 3.70
N ILE A 293 -15.08 -5.59 3.85
CA ILE A 293 -14.01 -4.64 3.50
C ILE A 293 -13.71 -4.58 1.99
N MET A 294 -14.21 -5.50 1.17
CA MET A 294 -14.03 -5.44 -0.28
C MET A 294 -14.87 -4.31 -0.87
N ASN A 295 -14.23 -3.35 -1.54
CA ASN A 295 -14.91 -2.22 -2.15
C ASN A 295 -15.19 -2.50 -3.64
N VAL A 296 -16.16 -3.39 -3.90
CA VAL A 296 -16.61 -3.80 -5.23
C VAL A 296 -18.09 -3.47 -5.36
N GLY A 297 -18.45 -2.60 -6.32
CA GLY A 297 -19.85 -2.20 -6.47
C GLY A 297 -20.05 -0.95 -7.33
N SER A 298 -21.25 -0.37 -7.23
CA SER A 298 -21.54 0.96 -7.76
C SER A 298 -20.83 2.05 -6.95
N PRO A 299 -20.60 3.25 -7.52
CA PRO A 299 -20.01 4.36 -6.75
C PRO A 299 -20.71 4.64 -5.44
N GLN A 300 -22.04 4.65 -5.42
CA GLN A 300 -22.83 4.92 -4.20
C GLN A 300 -22.57 3.88 -3.10
N GLU A 301 -22.59 2.59 -3.45
CA GLU A 301 -22.33 1.52 -2.47
C GLU A 301 -20.89 1.53 -1.98
N ILE A 302 -19.93 1.84 -2.85
CA ILE A 302 -18.52 1.98 -2.47
C ILE A 302 -18.32 3.15 -1.49
N ILE A 303 -18.98 4.30 -1.73
CA ILE A 303 -18.95 5.44 -0.82
C ILE A 303 -19.44 5.01 0.57
N GLU A 304 -20.62 4.39 0.66
CA GLU A 304 -21.20 3.92 1.92
C GLU A 304 -20.27 2.94 2.65
N LYS A 305 -19.62 2.03 1.92
CA LYS A 305 -18.67 1.06 2.47
C LYS A 305 -17.40 1.72 3.00
N ILE A 306 -16.82 2.66 2.26
CA ILE A 306 -15.61 3.38 2.70
C ILE A 306 -15.94 4.24 3.93
N LEU A 307 -17.09 4.91 3.97
CA LEU A 307 -17.53 5.68 5.15
C LEU A 307 -17.75 4.77 6.36
N TYR A 308 -18.41 3.61 6.19
CA TYR A 308 -18.56 2.62 7.25
C TYR A 308 -17.20 2.09 7.76
N GLN A 309 -16.24 1.86 6.85
CA GLN A 309 -14.89 1.46 7.20
C GLN A 309 -14.16 2.58 7.96
N HIS A 310 -14.33 3.83 7.54
CA HIS A 310 -13.76 4.99 8.22
C HIS A 310 -14.32 5.14 9.64
N GLU A 311 -15.63 5.03 9.83
CA GLU A 311 -16.27 5.02 11.16
C GLU A 311 -15.76 3.86 12.04
N THR A 312 -15.56 2.67 11.43
CA THR A 312 -15.13 1.48 12.16
C THR A 312 -13.67 1.54 12.59
N PHE A 313 -12.79 2.05 11.72
CA PHE A 313 -11.34 2.00 11.88
C PHE A 313 -10.73 3.31 12.34
N ASN A 314 -11.40 4.45 12.11
CA ASN A 314 -10.84 5.79 12.27
C ASN A 314 -9.46 5.89 11.61
N HIS A 315 -9.33 5.36 10.37
CA HIS A 315 -8.10 5.41 9.60
C HIS A 315 -7.98 6.72 8.82
N GLN A 316 -6.76 7.13 8.52
CA GLN A 316 -6.45 8.39 7.83
C GLN A 316 -6.22 8.21 6.34
N ARG A 317 -5.99 6.96 5.91
CA ARG A 317 -5.70 6.64 4.50
C ARG A 317 -6.39 5.34 4.09
N TYR A 318 -7.05 5.36 2.93
CA TYR A 318 -7.58 4.19 2.24
C TYR A 318 -6.90 4.02 0.88
N ILE A 319 -6.49 2.80 0.52
CA ILE A 319 -5.73 2.52 -0.70
C ILE A 319 -6.39 1.39 -1.47
N ALA A 320 -6.76 1.69 -2.72
CA ALA A 320 -7.52 0.81 -3.60
C ALA A 320 -6.59 -0.01 -4.51
N GLN A 321 -6.73 -1.34 -4.49
CA GLN A 321 -6.13 -2.24 -5.49
C GLN A 321 -7.18 -2.57 -6.55
N MET A 322 -7.08 -1.96 -7.71
CA MET A 322 -8.08 -2.11 -8.76
C MET A 322 -7.62 -2.97 -9.95
N ASP A 323 -6.34 -3.30 -10.03
CA ASP A 323 -5.73 -4.00 -11.16
C ASP A 323 -5.41 -5.48 -10.88
N PHE A 324 -5.77 -5.98 -9.70
CA PHE A 324 -5.50 -7.35 -9.28
C PHE A 324 -6.14 -8.38 -10.22
N GLY A 325 -5.34 -9.36 -10.65
CA GLY A 325 -5.78 -10.42 -11.54
C GLY A 325 -5.78 -10.03 -13.03
N GLY A 326 -5.00 -9.00 -13.41
CA GLY A 326 -4.83 -8.60 -14.81
C GLY A 326 -6.03 -7.86 -15.39
N VAL A 327 -6.63 -6.97 -14.62
CA VAL A 327 -7.69 -6.07 -15.09
C VAL A 327 -7.17 -5.23 -16.25
N PRO A 328 -7.87 -5.14 -17.40
CA PRO A 328 -7.41 -4.39 -18.55
C PRO A 328 -7.42 -2.87 -18.32
N PHE A 329 -6.54 -2.15 -19.01
CA PHE A 329 -6.27 -0.74 -18.72
C PHE A 329 -7.48 0.17 -18.95
N ASP A 330 -8.33 -0.11 -19.95
CA ASP A 330 -9.58 0.63 -20.16
C ASP A 330 -10.53 0.55 -18.96
N LYS A 331 -10.55 -0.58 -18.26
CA LYS A 331 -11.32 -0.74 -17.01
C LYS A 331 -10.68 -0.01 -15.85
N ILE A 332 -9.35 0.00 -15.77
CA ILE A 332 -8.61 0.79 -14.76
C ILE A 332 -8.90 2.29 -14.95
N MET A 333 -8.83 2.80 -16.18
CA MET A 333 -9.18 4.19 -16.50
C MET A 333 -10.61 4.53 -16.07
N ARG A 334 -11.58 3.66 -16.37
CA ARG A 334 -12.98 3.86 -15.94
C ARG A 334 -13.13 3.89 -14.42
N ASN A 335 -12.40 3.04 -13.70
CA ASN A 335 -12.39 3.06 -12.23
C ASN A 335 -11.83 4.39 -11.69
N ILE A 336 -10.73 4.89 -12.26
CA ILE A 336 -10.13 6.19 -11.86
C ILE A 336 -11.12 7.33 -12.12
N GLU A 337 -11.80 7.32 -13.26
CA GLU A 337 -12.84 8.30 -13.58
C GLU A 337 -13.99 8.29 -12.56
N LEU A 338 -14.51 7.11 -12.20
CA LEU A 338 -15.57 6.97 -11.18
C LEU A 338 -15.09 7.39 -9.79
N ILE A 339 -13.82 7.11 -9.46
CA ILE A 339 -13.23 7.58 -8.21
C ILE A 339 -13.18 9.11 -8.19
N GLY A 340 -12.64 9.74 -9.22
CA GLY A 340 -12.45 11.19 -9.26
C GLY A 340 -13.75 11.98 -9.32
N ASN A 341 -14.72 11.50 -10.10
CA ASN A 341 -15.98 12.21 -10.31
C ASN A 341 -17.01 12.01 -9.19
N ASP A 342 -17.12 10.78 -8.65
CA ASP A 342 -18.22 10.42 -7.76
C ASP A 342 -17.74 10.07 -6.35
N ILE A 343 -16.74 9.18 -6.21
CA ILE A 343 -16.39 8.56 -4.93
C ILE A 343 -15.57 9.51 -4.07
N LEU A 344 -14.46 10.00 -4.60
CA LEU A 344 -13.50 10.81 -3.86
C LEU A 344 -14.09 12.10 -3.30
N PRO A 345 -14.87 12.89 -4.06
CA PRO A 345 -15.50 14.12 -3.52
C PRO A 345 -16.45 13.84 -2.36
N ALA A 346 -17.25 12.77 -2.48
CA ALA A 346 -18.19 12.37 -1.43
C ALA A 346 -17.46 11.88 -0.17
N VAL A 347 -16.48 11.00 -0.33
CA VAL A 347 -15.68 10.47 0.81
C VAL A 347 -14.97 11.61 1.53
N LYS A 348 -14.25 12.48 0.82
CA LYS A 348 -13.55 13.63 1.42
C LYS A 348 -14.49 14.57 2.17
N LYS A 349 -15.63 14.90 1.57
CA LYS A 349 -16.64 15.77 2.19
C LYS A 349 -17.14 15.24 3.55
N HIS A 350 -17.36 13.91 3.63
CA HIS A 350 -17.93 13.29 4.84
C HIS A 350 -16.88 12.92 5.90
N THR A 351 -15.60 12.92 5.55
CA THR A 351 -14.50 12.53 6.47
C THR A 351 -13.61 13.71 6.87
N ALA A 352 -13.78 14.88 6.22
CA ALA A 352 -13.03 16.10 6.56
C ALA A 352 -13.31 16.53 8.01
N LYS A 353 -12.26 16.75 8.79
CA LYS A 353 -12.37 17.29 10.13
C LYS A 353 -12.43 18.81 10.08
N ALA A 354 -13.26 19.41 10.92
CA ALA A 354 -13.24 20.86 11.10
C ALA A 354 -11.84 21.30 11.54
N LYS A 355 -11.31 22.35 10.91
CA LYS A 355 -10.06 22.95 11.40
C LYS A 355 -10.29 23.42 12.82
N ALA A 356 -9.55 22.85 13.78
CA ALA A 356 -9.56 23.27 15.18
C ALA A 356 -9.00 24.68 15.34
#